data_9d73228213e9078bfb9976139f7343d3
#
_entry.id   9d73228213e9078bfb9976139f7343d3
#
_cell.length_a   1.000
_cell.length_b   1.000
_cell.length_c   1.000
_cell.angle_alpha   90.00
_cell.angle_beta   90.00
_cell.angle_gamma   90.00
#
_symmetry.space_group_name_H-M   'P 1'
#
loop_
_entity.id
_entity.type
_entity.pdbx_description
1 polymer ?
#
loop_
_entity_poly.entity_id
_entity_poly.type
_entity_poly.pdbx_seq_one_letter_code
_entity_poly.pdbx_strand_id
1 'polypeptide(L)'
;VPTAGGTLTSADGRLKIEVPAGALAAATVLSIQPITNESPGGIGRAYRLGPEGTTFTAPVKLTFSYTPLDLAGTELRAMKLATQDSRARWNSIKSVTRDTTAQTITVVTTHFSDWARFSGYQLKPALAHVAKGGTVDLEVVICNTQHNLGPELSDLVFPCSPEPDFFNIKQWTVNGIVNGSGSVGKLSPKANNTAQYTAPASAPPKNPASVTAQATDKS
;
A
#
# COMPACT_ATOMS: atom_id res chain seq x y z
N VAL A 1 20.52 -2.93 20.47
CA VAL A 1 19.50 -3.58 21.30
C VAL A 1 20.18 -4.64 22.15
N PRO A 2 20.05 -4.59 23.48
CA PRO A 2 20.59 -5.61 24.38
C PRO A 2 19.83 -6.94 24.26
N THR A 3 20.37 -8.01 24.85
CA THR A 3 19.71 -9.32 24.92
C THR A 3 18.39 -9.28 25.71
N ALA A 4 18.21 -8.27 26.60
CA ALA A 4 16.95 -8.02 27.30
C ALA A 4 15.83 -7.49 26.39
N GLY A 5 16.11 -7.30 25.10
CA GLY A 5 15.17 -6.74 24.14
C GLY A 5 15.17 -5.21 24.10
N GLY A 6 14.23 -4.63 23.35
CA GLY A 6 14.11 -3.19 23.24
C GLY A 6 13.22 -2.74 22.07
N THR A 7 13.12 -1.43 21.92
CA THR A 7 12.33 -0.80 20.88
C THR A 7 13.19 0.13 20.05
N LEU A 8 12.96 0.17 18.75
CA LEU A 8 13.60 1.05 17.80
C LEU A 8 12.53 1.70 16.92
N THR A 9 12.66 3.00 16.64
CA THR A 9 11.73 3.72 15.76
C THR A 9 12.51 4.41 14.65
N SER A 10 11.98 4.38 13.42
CA SER A 10 12.57 5.09 12.29
C SER A 10 12.59 6.60 12.53
N ALA A 11 13.53 7.30 11.88
CA ALA A 11 13.69 8.75 12.03
C ALA A 11 12.43 9.56 11.64
N ASP A 12 11.61 9.02 10.72
CA ASP A 12 10.34 9.62 10.31
C ASP A 12 9.14 9.20 11.19
N GLY A 13 9.37 8.38 12.23
CA GLY A 13 8.34 7.89 13.14
C GLY A 13 7.35 6.88 12.54
N ARG A 14 7.59 6.43 11.30
CA ARG A 14 6.63 5.62 10.55
C ARG A 14 6.77 4.11 10.72
N LEU A 15 7.93 3.65 11.19
CA LEU A 15 8.18 2.24 11.51
C LEU A 15 8.72 2.14 12.94
N LYS A 16 8.06 1.30 13.73
CA LYS A 16 8.49 0.88 15.06
C LYS A 16 8.82 -0.61 15.04
N ILE A 17 9.96 -0.99 15.64
CA ILE A 17 10.39 -2.37 15.83
C ILE A 17 10.40 -2.67 17.33
N GLU A 18 9.77 -3.75 17.74
CA GLU A 18 9.79 -4.25 19.12
C GLU A 18 10.49 -5.62 19.12
N VAL A 19 11.66 -5.66 19.75
CA VAL A 19 12.50 -6.86 19.87
C VAL A 19 12.28 -7.43 21.26
N PRO A 20 11.75 -8.66 21.39
CA PRO A 20 11.54 -9.28 22.70
C PRO A 20 12.87 -9.69 23.33
N ALA A 21 12.85 -9.88 24.64
CA ALA A 21 13.98 -10.43 25.38
C ALA A 21 14.37 -11.80 24.82
N GLY A 22 15.66 -12.07 24.72
CA GLY A 22 16.20 -13.32 24.19
C GLY A 22 16.09 -13.50 22.67
N ALA A 23 15.54 -12.54 21.92
CA ALA A 23 15.47 -12.64 20.46
C ALA A 23 16.85 -12.52 19.77
N LEU A 24 17.83 -11.95 20.45
CA LEU A 24 19.22 -11.84 20.00
C LEU A 24 20.14 -12.60 20.95
N ALA A 25 21.05 -13.40 20.39
CA ALA A 25 22.04 -14.16 21.15
C ALA A 25 23.09 -13.24 21.82
N ALA A 26 23.35 -12.06 21.25
CA ALA A 26 24.25 -11.07 21.76
C ALA A 26 23.72 -9.66 21.53
N ALA A 27 24.22 -8.70 22.30
CA ALA A 27 23.89 -7.29 22.08
C ALA A 27 24.28 -6.86 20.66
N THR A 28 23.32 -6.36 19.89
CA THR A 28 23.49 -6.04 18.47
C THR A 28 23.03 -4.61 18.20
N VAL A 29 23.80 -3.89 17.37
CA VAL A 29 23.39 -2.56 16.86
C VAL A 29 22.41 -2.80 15.70
N LEU A 30 21.15 -2.48 15.93
CA LEU A 30 20.12 -2.53 14.90
C LEU A 30 19.89 -1.14 14.30
N SER A 31 19.54 -1.07 13.04
CA SER A 31 19.25 0.18 12.33
C SER A 31 17.96 0.09 11.51
N ILE A 32 17.32 1.25 11.32
CA ILE A 32 16.21 1.45 10.38
C ILE A 32 16.60 2.61 9.47
N GLN A 33 16.74 2.34 8.19
CA GLN A 33 17.02 3.34 7.17
C GLN A 33 15.81 3.50 6.25
N PRO A 34 15.15 4.68 6.23
CA PRO A 34 14.14 4.96 5.20
C PRO A 34 14.80 5.01 3.82
N ILE A 35 14.22 4.28 2.86
CA ILE A 35 14.69 4.21 1.47
C ILE A 35 13.53 4.48 0.52
N THR A 36 13.84 4.65 -0.78
CA THR A 36 12.81 4.70 -1.83
C THR A 36 12.04 3.39 -1.85
N ASN A 37 10.71 3.48 -1.96
CA ASN A 37 9.87 2.30 -2.06
C ASN A 37 9.74 1.89 -3.53
N GLU A 38 10.48 0.87 -3.92
CA GLU A 38 10.47 0.31 -5.28
C GLU A 38 9.54 -0.91 -5.41
N SER A 39 8.78 -1.25 -4.36
CA SER A 39 7.80 -2.33 -4.48
C SER A 39 6.68 -1.93 -5.46
N PRO A 40 6.21 -2.85 -6.32
CA PRO A 40 5.06 -2.57 -7.16
C PRO A 40 3.86 -2.14 -6.31
N GLY A 41 3.19 -1.04 -6.69
CA GLY A 41 2.12 -0.49 -5.90
C GLY A 41 2.55 0.12 -4.56
N GLY A 42 3.82 0.48 -4.42
CA GLY A 42 4.42 0.99 -3.20
C GLY A 42 3.70 2.20 -2.60
N ILE A 43 3.58 2.23 -1.27
CA ILE A 43 2.95 3.30 -0.50
C ILE A 43 3.99 3.91 0.44
N GLY A 44 4.26 5.20 0.26
CA GLY A 44 5.23 5.92 1.08
C GLY A 44 6.65 5.38 0.94
N ARG A 45 7.43 5.41 2.02
CA ARG A 45 8.81 4.90 2.04
C ARG A 45 8.86 3.40 2.32
N ALA A 46 9.91 2.74 1.82
CA ALA A 46 10.39 1.46 2.29
C ALA A 46 11.47 1.66 3.36
N TYR A 47 11.83 0.59 4.05
CA TYR A 47 12.79 0.64 5.17
C TYR A 47 13.75 -0.53 5.07
N ARG A 48 15.04 -0.21 5.00
CA ARG A 48 16.12 -1.17 5.16
C ARG A 48 16.37 -1.40 6.62
N LEU A 49 16.26 -2.64 7.06
CA LEU A 49 16.54 -3.04 8.44
C LEU A 49 17.93 -3.67 8.51
N GLY A 50 18.75 -3.16 9.39
CA GLY A 50 20.13 -3.58 9.49
C GLY A 50 20.53 -4.08 10.88
N PRO A 51 21.55 -4.94 10.95
CA PRO A 51 22.28 -5.53 9.81
C PRO A 51 21.39 -6.43 8.96
N GLU A 52 21.55 -6.36 7.64
CA GLU A 52 20.81 -7.22 6.70
C GLU A 52 21.13 -8.69 6.98
N GLY A 53 20.12 -9.55 6.84
CA GLY A 53 20.25 -10.97 7.14
C GLY A 53 20.29 -11.30 8.64
N THR A 54 20.13 -10.32 9.55
CA THR A 54 19.97 -10.60 10.98
C THR A 54 18.78 -11.54 11.19
N THR A 55 19.02 -12.65 11.89
CA THR A 55 17.99 -13.60 12.29
C THR A 55 17.73 -13.53 13.79
N PHE A 56 16.50 -13.76 14.17
CA PHE A 56 16.04 -13.70 15.56
C PHE A 56 15.55 -15.07 16.02
N THR A 57 15.89 -15.45 17.25
CA THR A 57 15.43 -16.69 17.89
C THR A 57 13.97 -16.62 18.34
N ALA A 58 13.45 -15.38 18.53
CA ALA A 58 12.04 -15.12 18.78
C ALA A 58 11.53 -14.04 17.81
N PRO A 59 10.27 -14.11 17.34
CA PRO A 59 9.74 -13.14 16.40
C PRO A 59 9.78 -11.71 16.92
N VAL A 60 10.25 -10.78 16.11
CA VAL A 60 10.20 -9.34 16.34
C VAL A 60 8.96 -8.77 15.70
N LYS A 61 8.38 -7.72 16.30
CA LYS A 61 7.18 -7.07 15.80
C LYS A 61 7.55 -5.79 15.06
N LEU A 62 7.09 -5.68 13.81
CA LEU A 62 7.21 -4.48 12.98
C LEU A 62 5.83 -3.82 12.92
N THR A 63 5.74 -2.55 13.32
CA THR A 63 4.52 -1.75 13.27
C THR A 63 4.73 -0.54 12.37
N PHE A 64 4.01 -0.53 11.25
CA PHE A 64 4.01 0.57 10.28
C PHE A 64 2.80 1.46 10.52
N SER A 65 3.00 2.76 10.71
CA SER A 65 1.91 3.73 10.76
C SER A 65 1.54 4.18 9.35
N TYR A 66 0.26 4.52 9.14
CA TYR A 66 -0.23 5.11 7.90
C TYR A 66 -1.08 6.35 8.21
N THR A 67 -1.29 7.19 7.21
CA THR A 67 -2.15 8.37 7.27
C THR A 67 -3.26 8.24 6.23
N PRO A 68 -4.30 9.08 6.26
CA PRO A 68 -5.30 9.15 5.19
C PRO A 68 -4.69 9.40 3.81
N LEU A 69 -3.56 10.12 3.72
CA LEU A 69 -2.87 10.36 2.45
C LEU A 69 -2.24 9.08 1.89
N ASP A 70 -1.79 8.17 2.74
CA ASP A 70 -1.27 6.86 2.29
C ASP A 70 -2.37 5.96 1.68
N LEU A 71 -3.64 6.31 1.91
CA LEU A 71 -4.80 5.64 1.33
C LEU A 71 -5.32 6.33 0.06
N ALA A 72 -4.65 7.40 -0.42
CA ALA A 72 -5.03 8.01 -1.69
C ALA A 72 -4.90 7.01 -2.84
N GLY A 73 -5.97 6.83 -3.59
CA GLY A 73 -6.05 5.85 -4.69
C GLY A 73 -6.15 4.39 -4.26
N THR A 74 -6.32 4.10 -2.97
CA THR A 74 -6.46 2.74 -2.45
C THR A 74 -7.35 2.70 -1.21
N GLU A 75 -7.46 1.55 -0.59
CA GLU A 75 -8.15 1.34 0.68
C GLU A 75 -7.30 0.51 1.65
N LEU A 76 -7.62 0.59 2.95
CA LEU A 76 -6.85 -0.11 3.98
C LEU A 76 -6.82 -1.64 3.78
N ARG A 77 -7.91 -2.23 3.28
CA ARG A 77 -7.95 -3.69 3.03
C ARG A 77 -6.99 -4.11 1.93
N ALA A 78 -6.76 -3.25 0.94
CA ALA A 78 -5.81 -3.47 -0.14
C ALA A 78 -4.36 -3.19 0.26
N MET A 79 -4.12 -2.45 1.36
CA MET A 79 -2.78 -2.20 1.89
C MET A 79 -2.20 -3.48 2.49
N LYS A 80 -1.02 -3.84 2.03
CA LYS A 80 -0.26 -5.04 2.41
C LYS A 80 1.17 -4.63 2.80
N LEU A 81 1.90 -5.59 3.37
CA LEU A 81 3.34 -5.49 3.60
C LEU A 81 4.09 -6.45 2.68
N ALA A 82 5.26 -6.06 2.26
CA ALA A 82 6.17 -6.89 1.51
C ALA A 82 7.58 -6.81 2.11
N THR A 83 8.33 -7.89 1.95
CA THR A 83 9.76 -7.96 2.27
C THR A 83 10.53 -8.31 1.00
N GLN A 84 11.76 -7.80 0.89
CA GLN A 84 12.62 -8.10 -0.25
C GLN A 84 13.48 -9.34 0.04
N ASP A 85 13.56 -10.25 -0.93
CA ASP A 85 14.43 -11.43 -0.82
C ASP A 85 15.87 -11.12 -1.30
N SER A 86 16.77 -12.09 -1.16
CA SER A 86 18.19 -11.97 -1.58
C SER A 86 18.40 -11.75 -3.08
N ARG A 87 17.34 -11.93 -3.88
CA ARG A 87 17.35 -11.64 -5.34
C ARG A 87 16.71 -10.29 -5.66
N ALA A 88 16.54 -9.43 -4.66
CA ALA A 88 15.87 -8.12 -4.75
C ALA A 88 14.40 -8.19 -5.24
N ARG A 89 13.71 -9.31 -5.03
CA ARG A 89 12.30 -9.46 -5.38
C ARG A 89 11.42 -9.19 -4.16
N TRP A 90 10.31 -8.48 -4.37
CA TRP A 90 9.35 -8.19 -3.32
C TRP A 90 8.37 -9.34 -3.14
N ASN A 91 8.22 -9.80 -1.90
CA ASN A 91 7.34 -10.90 -1.52
C ASN A 91 6.28 -10.38 -0.54
N SER A 92 5.02 -10.59 -0.86
CA SER A 92 3.88 -10.18 -0.04
C SER A 92 3.78 -11.02 1.23
N ILE A 93 3.50 -10.37 2.34
CA ILE A 93 3.23 -11.03 3.61
C ILE A 93 1.75 -11.42 3.68
N LYS A 94 1.48 -12.71 3.92
CA LYS A 94 0.11 -13.27 3.96
C LYS A 94 -0.70 -12.77 5.15
N SER A 95 -0.07 -12.67 6.32
CA SER A 95 -0.77 -12.32 7.56
C SER A 95 -0.26 -11.02 8.16
N VAL A 96 -1.13 -10.04 8.22
CA VAL A 96 -0.88 -8.75 8.87
C VAL A 96 -2.06 -8.37 9.75
N THR A 97 -1.80 -7.69 10.86
CA THR A 97 -2.83 -7.12 11.73
C THR A 97 -2.99 -5.64 11.42
N ARG A 98 -4.23 -5.18 11.31
CA ARG A 98 -4.56 -3.77 11.05
C ARG A 98 -5.31 -3.19 12.24
N ASP A 99 -4.87 -2.02 12.70
CA ASP A 99 -5.57 -1.23 13.71
C ASP A 99 -5.98 0.09 13.07
N THR A 100 -7.28 0.27 12.89
CA THR A 100 -7.86 1.47 12.28
C THR A 100 -7.84 2.67 13.22
N THR A 101 -7.88 2.44 14.52
CA THR A 101 -7.84 3.50 15.53
C THR A 101 -6.43 4.04 15.68
N ALA A 102 -5.44 3.15 15.82
CA ALA A 102 -4.03 3.53 15.89
C ALA A 102 -3.43 3.87 14.52
N GLN A 103 -4.16 3.62 13.43
CA GLN A 103 -3.70 3.78 12.05
C GLN A 103 -2.38 3.03 11.80
N THR A 104 -2.36 1.73 12.13
CA THR A 104 -1.17 0.90 11.99
C THR A 104 -1.46 -0.40 11.26
N ILE A 105 -0.42 -0.94 10.62
CA ILE A 105 -0.36 -2.30 10.09
C ILE A 105 0.86 -2.99 10.68
N THR A 106 0.67 -4.18 11.24
CA THR A 106 1.68 -4.88 12.02
C THR A 106 1.93 -6.28 11.47
N VAL A 107 3.19 -6.69 11.51
CA VAL A 107 3.65 -8.05 11.17
C VAL A 107 4.67 -8.51 12.20
N VAL A 108 4.84 -9.82 12.34
CA VAL A 108 5.96 -10.44 13.05
C VAL A 108 6.90 -11.12 12.05
N THR A 109 8.20 -11.03 12.33
CA THR A 109 9.24 -11.64 11.49
C THR A 109 10.39 -12.16 12.34
N THR A 110 11.14 -13.11 11.79
CA THR A 110 12.36 -13.65 12.42
C THR A 110 13.64 -13.23 11.70
N HIS A 111 13.54 -12.35 10.71
CA HIS A 111 14.70 -11.86 9.96
C HIS A 111 14.56 -10.39 9.56
N PHE A 112 15.69 -9.73 9.32
CA PHE A 112 15.77 -8.41 8.73
C PHE A 112 16.07 -8.47 7.23
N SER A 113 15.42 -7.59 6.49
CA SER A 113 15.65 -7.28 5.08
C SER A 113 15.07 -5.88 4.78
N ASP A 114 14.85 -5.55 3.52
CA ASP A 114 14.06 -4.38 3.14
C ASP A 114 12.56 -4.69 3.26
N TRP A 115 11.81 -3.74 3.82
CA TRP A 115 10.37 -3.84 4.09
C TRP A 115 9.61 -2.66 3.49
N ALA A 116 8.47 -2.95 2.88
CA ALA A 116 7.63 -1.94 2.24
C ALA A 116 6.14 -2.12 2.55
N ARG A 117 5.41 -1.01 2.51
CA ARG A 117 3.95 -1.02 2.36
C ARG A 117 3.63 -0.92 0.87
N PHE A 118 2.66 -1.67 0.41
CA PHE A 118 2.14 -1.59 -0.96
C PHE A 118 0.64 -1.81 -0.99
N SER A 119 0.00 -1.48 -2.10
CA SER A 119 -1.42 -1.77 -2.30
C SER A 119 -1.62 -2.82 -3.38
N GLY A 120 -2.50 -3.79 -3.10
CA GLY A 120 -2.92 -4.76 -4.09
C GLY A 120 -3.82 -4.18 -5.20
N TYR A 121 -4.48 -3.04 -4.93
CA TYR A 121 -5.35 -2.34 -5.88
C TYR A 121 -5.10 -0.85 -5.80
N GLN A 122 -4.99 -0.17 -6.94
CA GLN A 122 -4.80 1.28 -6.98
C GLN A 122 -5.65 1.93 -8.07
N LEU A 123 -6.27 3.04 -7.70
CA LEU A 123 -6.82 4.01 -8.66
C LEU A 123 -5.72 4.96 -9.08
N LYS A 124 -5.44 5.03 -10.35
CA LYS A 124 -4.43 5.92 -10.94
C LYS A 124 -5.07 7.01 -11.83
N PRO A 125 -4.56 8.25 -11.76
CA PRO A 125 -3.63 8.75 -10.74
C PRO A 125 -4.29 8.81 -9.36
N ALA A 126 -3.54 8.56 -8.28
CA ALA A 126 -4.03 8.64 -6.91
C ALA A 126 -4.41 10.08 -6.50
N LEU A 127 -3.73 11.06 -7.08
CA LEU A 127 -3.97 12.50 -6.92
C LEU A 127 -3.77 13.18 -8.28
N ALA A 128 -4.62 14.15 -8.59
CA ALA A 128 -4.51 14.95 -9.82
C ALA A 128 -4.95 16.40 -9.57
N HIS A 129 -4.28 17.32 -10.22
CA HIS A 129 -4.72 18.72 -10.34
C HIS A 129 -5.39 18.91 -11.69
N VAL A 130 -6.67 19.22 -11.68
CA VAL A 130 -7.47 19.35 -12.90
C VAL A 130 -8.00 20.78 -12.99
N ALA A 131 -7.75 21.47 -14.11
CA ALA A 131 -8.31 22.79 -14.36
C ALA A 131 -9.85 22.75 -14.42
N LYS A 132 -10.51 23.87 -14.19
CA LYS A 132 -11.97 24.00 -14.33
C LYS A 132 -12.39 23.58 -15.75
N GLY A 133 -13.36 22.66 -15.83
CA GLY A 133 -13.80 22.06 -17.09
C GLY A 133 -12.81 21.10 -17.75
N GLY A 134 -11.60 20.94 -17.19
CA GLY A 134 -10.60 20.02 -17.68
C GLY A 134 -10.92 18.57 -17.33
N THR A 135 -10.16 17.63 -17.91
CA THR A 135 -10.38 16.19 -17.74
C THR A 135 -9.13 15.48 -17.21
N VAL A 136 -9.34 14.34 -16.57
CA VAL A 136 -8.30 13.37 -16.23
C VAL A 136 -8.84 11.96 -16.44
N ASP A 137 -8.05 11.12 -17.10
CA ASP A 137 -8.38 9.71 -17.24
C ASP A 137 -7.95 8.96 -15.96
N LEU A 138 -8.81 8.04 -15.55
CA LEU A 138 -8.69 7.24 -14.34
C LEU A 138 -8.66 5.76 -14.72
N GLU A 139 -7.81 5.01 -14.04
CA GLU A 139 -7.65 3.58 -14.24
C GLU A 139 -7.48 2.86 -12.91
N VAL A 140 -8.15 1.72 -12.74
CA VAL A 140 -7.90 0.84 -11.60
C VAL A 140 -6.95 -0.26 -12.04
N VAL A 141 -5.83 -0.40 -11.32
CA VAL A 141 -4.81 -1.41 -11.57
C VAL A 141 -4.70 -2.36 -10.38
N ILE A 142 -4.28 -3.59 -10.66
CA ILE A 142 -3.94 -4.61 -9.65
C ILE A 142 -2.42 -4.71 -9.54
N CYS A 143 -1.91 -4.72 -8.31
CA CYS A 143 -0.52 -4.99 -7.97
C CYS A 143 -0.52 -6.26 -7.11
N ASN A 144 -0.74 -7.41 -7.71
CA ASN A 144 -1.07 -8.62 -6.97
C ASN A 144 -0.01 -9.72 -7.13
N THR A 145 -0.08 -10.70 -6.21
CA THR A 145 0.63 -11.97 -6.34
C THR A 145 -0.16 -12.86 -7.28
N GLN A 146 0.50 -13.44 -8.28
CA GLN A 146 -0.16 -14.41 -9.17
C GLN A 146 -0.18 -15.79 -8.53
N HIS A 147 -1.36 -16.25 -8.16
CA HIS A 147 -1.56 -17.53 -7.49
C HIS A 147 -1.22 -18.77 -8.35
N ASN A 148 -1.04 -18.62 -9.66
CA ASN A 148 -0.88 -19.73 -10.60
C ASN A 148 0.57 -20.07 -10.99
N LEU A 149 1.56 -19.42 -10.38
CA LEU A 149 2.97 -19.58 -10.76
C LEU A 149 3.74 -20.60 -9.92
N GLY A 150 3.06 -21.40 -9.11
CA GLY A 150 3.67 -22.37 -8.21
C GLY A 150 4.09 -21.78 -6.86
N PRO A 151 4.42 -22.66 -5.89
CA PRO A 151 4.64 -22.25 -4.49
C PRO A 151 5.77 -21.23 -4.29
N GLU A 152 6.82 -21.31 -5.11
CA GLU A 152 7.99 -20.43 -4.98
C GLU A 152 7.75 -18.99 -5.48
N LEU A 153 6.75 -18.81 -6.33
CA LEU A 153 6.42 -17.51 -6.92
C LEU A 153 5.09 -16.94 -6.42
N SER A 154 4.35 -17.71 -5.63
CA SER A 154 2.99 -17.34 -5.19
C SER A 154 2.91 -16.07 -4.33
N ASP A 155 4.02 -15.68 -3.72
CA ASP A 155 4.08 -14.50 -2.84
C ASP A 155 4.77 -13.28 -3.51
N LEU A 156 5.30 -13.44 -4.74
CA LEU A 156 5.92 -12.33 -5.46
C LEU A 156 4.91 -11.23 -5.77
N VAL A 157 5.32 -9.99 -5.55
CA VAL A 157 4.55 -8.81 -5.96
C VAL A 157 4.95 -8.45 -7.38
N PHE A 158 4.01 -8.55 -8.32
CA PHE A 158 4.22 -8.22 -9.73
C PHE A 158 3.93 -6.74 -10.01
N PRO A 159 4.51 -6.18 -11.09
CA PRO A 159 4.18 -4.84 -11.54
C PRO A 159 2.67 -4.65 -11.65
N CYS A 160 2.19 -3.45 -11.28
CA CYS A 160 0.77 -3.14 -11.37
C CYS A 160 0.34 -3.05 -12.83
N SER A 161 -0.75 -3.74 -13.17
CA SER A 161 -1.33 -3.75 -14.51
C SER A 161 -2.86 -3.62 -14.45
N PRO A 162 -3.49 -3.07 -15.49
CA PRO A 162 -4.93 -3.19 -15.65
C PRO A 162 -5.26 -4.65 -15.98
N GLU A 163 -6.12 -5.25 -15.16
CA GLU A 163 -6.52 -6.65 -15.28
C GLU A 163 -8.05 -6.73 -15.44
N PRO A 164 -8.58 -6.38 -16.62
CA PRO A 164 -10.03 -6.29 -16.83
C PRO A 164 -10.74 -7.63 -16.70
N ASP A 165 -10.02 -8.74 -16.77
CA ASP A 165 -10.58 -10.09 -16.66
C ASP A 165 -10.77 -10.56 -15.22
N PHE A 166 -10.11 -9.93 -14.25
CA PHE A 166 -10.16 -10.34 -12.84
C PHE A 166 -11.24 -9.64 -12.02
N PHE A 167 -11.62 -8.42 -12.39
CA PHE A 167 -12.63 -7.65 -11.66
C PHE A 167 -13.41 -6.71 -12.56
N ASN A 168 -14.58 -6.28 -12.08
CA ASN A 168 -15.39 -5.24 -12.70
C ASN A 168 -15.54 -4.06 -11.75
N ILE A 169 -15.60 -2.86 -12.30
CA ILE A 169 -16.05 -1.70 -11.53
C ILE A 169 -17.58 -1.63 -11.60
N LYS A 170 -18.20 -1.95 -10.47
CA LYS A 170 -19.65 -1.89 -10.32
C LYS A 170 -20.17 -0.45 -10.34
N GLN A 171 -19.42 0.47 -9.75
CA GLN A 171 -19.86 1.83 -9.55
C GLN A 171 -18.69 2.79 -9.42
N TRP A 172 -18.83 3.95 -10.03
CA TRP A 172 -17.97 5.10 -9.87
C TRP A 172 -18.72 6.22 -9.15
N THR A 173 -18.06 6.91 -8.19
CA THR A 173 -18.67 8.05 -7.50
C THR A 173 -17.71 9.23 -7.41
N VAL A 174 -18.27 10.45 -7.33
CA VAL A 174 -17.55 11.67 -6.96
C VAL A 174 -18.18 12.22 -5.70
N ASN A 175 -17.43 12.34 -4.61
CA ASN A 175 -17.93 12.74 -3.29
C ASN A 175 -19.19 11.94 -2.87
N GLY A 176 -19.24 10.64 -3.20
CA GLY A 176 -20.35 9.75 -2.92
C GLY A 176 -21.52 9.83 -3.91
N ILE A 177 -21.51 10.75 -4.90
CA ILE A 177 -22.55 10.87 -5.93
C ILE A 177 -22.19 9.97 -7.10
N VAL A 178 -23.10 9.04 -7.47
CA VAL A 178 -22.90 8.12 -8.61
C VAL A 178 -22.68 8.90 -9.90
N ASN A 179 -21.56 8.60 -10.57
CA ASN A 179 -21.09 9.31 -11.76
C ASN A 179 -20.92 10.83 -11.59
N GLY A 180 -21.00 11.35 -10.34
CA GLY A 180 -20.83 12.75 -10.04
C GLY A 180 -22.01 13.63 -10.45
N SER A 181 -21.75 14.95 -10.54
CA SER A 181 -22.74 15.97 -10.94
C SER A 181 -22.05 17.19 -11.55
N GLY A 182 -22.83 18.16 -12.01
CA GLY A 182 -22.29 19.44 -12.51
C GLY A 182 -21.53 20.25 -11.45
N SER A 183 -21.83 20.07 -10.16
CA SER A 183 -21.21 20.81 -9.06
C SER A 183 -19.95 20.18 -8.48
N VAL A 184 -19.79 18.85 -8.59
CA VAL A 184 -18.63 18.12 -8.03
C VAL A 184 -17.72 17.54 -9.12
N GLY A 185 -18.11 17.65 -10.38
CA GLY A 185 -17.51 17.02 -11.54
C GLY A 185 -18.23 15.74 -11.93
N LYS A 186 -18.04 15.31 -13.16
CA LYS A 186 -18.70 14.15 -13.78
C LYS A 186 -17.70 13.06 -14.08
N LEU A 187 -18.14 11.82 -13.92
CA LEU A 187 -17.41 10.61 -14.36
C LEU A 187 -18.12 10.01 -15.57
N SER A 188 -17.35 9.69 -16.58
CA SER A 188 -17.75 8.92 -17.75
C SER A 188 -17.01 7.57 -17.71
N PRO A 189 -17.64 6.50 -17.17
CA PRO A 189 -17.06 5.17 -17.19
C PRO A 189 -16.77 4.71 -18.61
N LYS A 190 -15.64 4.04 -18.80
CA LYS A 190 -15.17 3.46 -20.05
C LYS A 190 -14.94 1.95 -19.85
N ALA A 191 -14.59 1.26 -20.93
CA ALA A 191 -14.18 -0.15 -20.87
C ALA A 191 -12.91 -0.34 -20.02
N ASN A 192 -12.63 -1.61 -19.67
CA ASN A 192 -11.38 -2.03 -19.02
C ASN A 192 -11.10 -1.32 -17.68
N ASN A 193 -12.15 -1.15 -16.84
CA ASN A 193 -12.01 -0.58 -15.50
C ASN A 193 -11.44 0.85 -15.48
N THR A 194 -11.72 1.62 -16.51
CA THR A 194 -11.32 3.02 -16.66
C THR A 194 -12.50 3.96 -16.60
N ALA A 195 -12.24 5.22 -16.32
CA ALA A 195 -13.22 6.31 -16.41
C ALA A 195 -12.52 7.61 -16.76
N GLN A 196 -13.27 8.58 -17.27
CA GLN A 196 -12.78 9.96 -17.40
C GLN A 196 -13.53 10.85 -16.43
N TYR A 197 -12.78 11.53 -15.57
CA TYR A 197 -13.32 12.60 -14.74
C TYR A 197 -13.24 13.93 -15.47
N THR A 198 -14.34 14.70 -15.45
CA THR A 198 -14.40 16.07 -15.94
C THR A 198 -14.67 16.98 -14.76
N ALA A 199 -13.77 17.91 -14.51
CA ALA A 199 -13.91 18.89 -13.43
C ALA A 199 -15.09 19.85 -13.69
N PRO A 200 -15.78 20.35 -12.64
CA PRO A 200 -16.84 21.33 -12.81
C PRO A 200 -16.29 22.69 -13.29
N ALA A 201 -17.16 23.52 -13.87
CA ALA A 201 -16.81 24.88 -14.32
C ALA A 201 -16.44 25.84 -13.17
N SER A 202 -16.84 25.51 -11.93
CA SER A 202 -16.49 26.24 -10.71
C SER A 202 -15.90 25.27 -9.68
N ALA A 203 -15.13 25.78 -8.71
CA ALA A 203 -14.58 24.95 -7.66
C ALA A 203 -15.69 24.21 -6.90
N PRO A 204 -15.56 22.88 -6.70
CA PRO A 204 -16.56 22.10 -5.99
C PRO A 204 -16.63 22.54 -4.51
N PRO A 205 -17.79 22.39 -3.83
CA PRO A 205 -17.94 22.73 -2.42
C PRO A 205 -16.97 22.00 -1.51
N LYS A 206 -16.63 20.76 -1.86
CA LYS A 206 -15.57 19.96 -1.22
C LYS A 206 -14.42 19.79 -2.20
N ASN A 207 -13.28 20.39 -1.90
CA ASN A 207 -12.06 20.32 -2.68
C ASN A 207 -10.88 19.93 -1.74
N PRO A 208 -10.14 18.84 -2.01
CA PRO A 208 -10.22 18.01 -3.21
C PRO A 208 -11.53 17.19 -3.30
N ALA A 209 -11.99 16.99 -4.54
CA ALA A 209 -13.06 16.05 -4.83
C ALA A 209 -12.50 14.61 -4.70
N SER A 210 -13.25 13.75 -4.00
CA SER A 210 -12.88 12.33 -3.84
C SER A 210 -13.56 11.48 -4.90
N VAL A 211 -12.77 10.76 -5.69
CA VAL A 211 -13.27 9.76 -6.63
C VAL A 211 -13.14 8.38 -6.00
N THR A 212 -14.20 7.57 -6.10
CA THR A 212 -14.20 6.17 -5.65
C THR A 212 -14.64 5.25 -6.79
N ALA A 213 -13.90 4.16 -6.97
CA ALA A 213 -14.26 3.04 -7.83
C ALA A 213 -14.61 1.83 -6.93
N GLN A 214 -15.82 1.32 -7.01
CA GLN A 214 -16.23 0.12 -6.29
C GLN A 214 -16.00 -1.09 -7.17
N ALA A 215 -14.95 -1.85 -6.86
CA ALA A 215 -14.61 -3.08 -7.56
C ALA A 215 -15.36 -4.29 -6.99
N THR A 216 -15.66 -5.26 -7.85
CA THR A 216 -16.16 -6.59 -7.50
C THR A 216 -15.38 -7.63 -8.28
N ASP A 217 -15.01 -8.73 -7.62
CA ASP A 217 -14.36 -9.84 -8.31
C ASP A 217 -15.30 -10.41 -9.39
N LYS A 218 -14.72 -10.83 -10.51
CA LYS A 218 -15.41 -11.66 -11.47
C LYS A 218 -15.35 -13.09 -10.95
N SER A 219 -16.49 -13.59 -10.42
CA SER A 219 -16.69 -14.99 -10.06
C SER A 219 -16.88 -15.85 -11.29
#